data_71ba353d31412a21949b4d9284393528
#
_entry.id   71ba353d31412a21949b4d9284393528
#
_cell.length_a   1.000
_cell.length_b   1.000
_cell.length_c   1.000
_cell.angle_alpha   90.00
_cell.angle_beta   90.00
_cell.angle_gamma   90.00
#
_symmetry.space_group_name_H-M   'P 1'
#
loop_
_entity.id
_entity.type
_entity.pdbx_description
1 polymer ?
#
loop_
_entity_poly.entity_id
_entity_poly.type
_entity_poly.pdbx_seq_one_letter_code
_entity_poly.pdbx_strand_id
1 'polypeptide(L)'
;DEKYYSCQFDMYESMHARMLMPGFIPSKSVYGEEKKVLEALAPMIEYWEMDANDYKGRLLDVRGDLQKQKRKLAKEKGYDFSKFTDTQLTDHYHYTIFPNMSFSVKPDGMQWLRGSPHPTDPSKCYFDYWFLTLFPKGVEEYYSPMLKQKTSIDTQIPHVQGHYTEVDVGDGISEDVAIWTSQQKGLSLSLIHI
;
A
#
# COMPACT_ATOMS: atom_id res chain seq x y z
N ASP A 1 -2.59 17.77 16.89
CA ASP A 1 -2.53 16.33 17.14
C ASP A 1 -1.47 15.65 16.27
N GLU A 2 -0.22 15.89 16.60
CA GLU A 2 0.94 15.26 15.97
C GLU A 2 0.90 13.71 16.04
N LYS A 3 0.08 13.19 16.95
CA LYS A 3 -0.04 11.77 17.26
C LYS A 3 -0.51 10.91 16.06
N TYR A 4 -1.19 11.50 15.08
CA TYR A 4 -1.87 10.76 14.03
C TYR A 4 -1.23 10.87 12.64
N TYR A 5 -0.26 11.78 12.44
CA TYR A 5 0.20 12.12 11.10
C TYR A 5 1.71 12.22 10.93
N SER A 6 2.48 11.75 11.88
CA SER A 6 3.93 11.76 11.78
C SER A 6 4.43 10.61 10.91
N CYS A 7 4.64 10.86 9.63
CA CYS A 7 5.53 10.01 8.84
C CYS A 7 6.96 10.15 9.37
N GLN A 8 7.65 9.03 9.50
CA GLN A 8 9.08 9.01 9.83
C GLN A 8 9.85 8.70 8.56
N PHE A 9 10.96 9.40 8.36
CA PHE A 9 11.85 9.20 7.24
C PHE A 9 13.25 8.88 7.74
N ASP A 10 13.80 7.76 7.29
CA ASP A 10 15.17 7.38 7.53
C ASP A 10 15.92 7.35 6.20
N MET A 11 17.06 8.03 6.17
CA MET A 11 17.99 7.99 5.04
C MET A 11 19.18 7.13 5.44
N TYR A 12 19.48 6.15 4.63
CA TYR A 12 20.62 5.27 4.83
C TYR A 12 21.74 5.62 3.86
N GLU A 13 22.95 5.22 4.18
CA GLU A 13 24.06 5.28 3.25
C GLU A 13 23.69 4.58 1.94
N SER A 14 24.34 4.95 0.85
CA SER A 14 24.09 4.38 -0.48
C SER A 14 22.71 4.69 -1.10
N MET A 15 22.10 5.82 -0.71
CA MET A 15 20.85 6.34 -1.29
C MET A 15 19.63 5.41 -1.09
N HIS A 16 19.63 4.60 -0.06
CA HIS A 16 18.44 3.87 0.37
C HIS A 16 17.66 4.70 1.38
N ALA A 17 16.35 4.52 1.44
CA ALA A 17 15.50 5.23 2.37
C ALA A 17 14.38 4.33 2.91
N ARG A 18 13.83 4.72 4.06
CA ARG A 18 12.59 4.17 4.58
C ARG A 18 11.65 5.30 4.98
N MET A 19 10.41 5.17 4.59
CA MET A 19 9.29 5.96 5.12
C MET A 19 8.41 5.02 5.94
N LEU A 20 8.13 5.40 7.18
CA LEU A 20 7.13 4.77 8.02
C LEU A 20 5.89 5.66 8.04
N MET A 21 4.78 5.17 7.53
CA MET A 21 3.52 5.89 7.45
C MET A 21 2.44 5.12 8.23
N PRO A 22 1.78 5.75 9.22
CA PRO A 22 0.68 5.12 9.93
C PRO A 22 -0.44 4.71 8.96
N GLY A 23 -0.82 3.43 8.99
CA GLY A 23 -1.91 2.89 8.16
C GLY A 23 -3.26 3.00 8.86
N PHE A 24 -4.35 2.98 8.09
CA PHE A 24 -5.73 3.05 8.58
C PHE A 24 -6.04 4.31 9.41
N ILE A 25 -5.33 5.40 9.16
CA ILE A 25 -5.63 6.70 9.75
C ILE A 25 -6.16 7.60 8.64
N PRO A 26 -7.34 8.21 8.80
CA PRO A 26 -7.87 9.13 7.82
C PRO A 26 -7.00 10.40 7.75
N SER A 27 -6.92 11.00 6.56
CA SER A 27 -6.27 12.30 6.42
C SER A 27 -7.02 13.38 7.20
N LYS A 28 -6.34 14.49 7.51
CA LYS A 28 -6.98 15.63 8.22
C LYS A 28 -8.20 16.17 7.50
N SER A 29 -8.25 16.06 6.17
CA SER A 29 -9.39 16.51 5.36
C SER A 29 -10.66 15.67 5.55
N VAL A 30 -10.54 14.46 6.09
CA VAL A 30 -11.68 13.57 6.38
C VAL A 30 -11.92 13.34 7.86
N TYR A 31 -11.01 13.83 8.71
CA TYR A 31 -11.12 13.72 10.16
C TYR A 31 -12.20 14.65 10.69
N GLY A 32 -13.04 14.12 11.58
CA GLY A 32 -14.14 14.87 12.18
C GLY A 32 -15.45 14.87 11.37
N GLU A 33 -15.44 14.33 10.14
CA GLU A 33 -16.65 14.11 9.37
C GLU A 33 -17.17 12.68 9.58
N GLU A 34 -18.49 12.48 9.47
CA GLU A 34 -19.13 11.15 9.48
C GLU A 34 -18.82 10.38 8.20
N LYS A 35 -17.57 10.11 7.92
CA LYS A 35 -17.15 9.35 6.74
C LYS A 35 -17.03 7.87 7.07
N LYS A 36 -17.26 7.07 6.04
CA LYS A 36 -17.11 5.62 6.10
C LYS A 36 -15.64 5.24 5.87
N VAL A 37 -15.26 4.03 6.29
CA VAL A 37 -14.04 3.38 5.80
C VAL A 37 -14.09 3.36 4.27
N LEU A 38 -12.97 3.70 3.63
CA LEU A 38 -12.88 3.67 2.17
C LEU A 38 -13.18 2.27 1.65
N GLU A 39 -13.93 2.18 0.55
CA GLU A 39 -14.31 0.91 -0.06
C GLU A 39 -13.10 0.01 -0.37
N ALA A 40 -11.99 0.61 -0.79
CA ALA A 40 -10.75 -0.10 -1.05
C ALA A 40 -10.11 -0.72 0.21
N LEU A 41 -10.41 -0.20 1.41
CA LEU A 41 -9.89 -0.70 2.68
C LEU A 41 -10.84 -1.67 3.39
N ALA A 42 -12.13 -1.64 3.07
CA ALA A 42 -13.13 -2.47 3.71
C ALA A 42 -12.80 -3.98 3.64
N PRO A 43 -12.44 -4.58 2.49
CA PRO A 43 -12.08 -5.99 2.43
C PRO A 43 -10.88 -6.36 3.30
N MET A 44 -9.96 -5.41 3.54
CA MET A 44 -8.78 -5.65 4.36
C MET A 44 -9.12 -5.79 5.85
N ILE A 45 -10.11 -5.04 6.35
CA ILE A 45 -10.55 -5.17 7.74
C ILE A 45 -11.58 -6.29 7.91
N GLU A 46 -12.43 -6.52 6.90
CA GLU A 46 -13.41 -7.62 6.88
C GLU A 46 -12.74 -9.00 6.92
N TYR A 47 -11.58 -9.16 6.27
CA TYR A 47 -10.78 -10.38 6.38
C TYR A 47 -10.44 -10.71 7.85
N TRP A 48 -10.31 -9.69 8.68
CA TRP A 48 -10.06 -9.82 10.12
C TRP A 48 -11.33 -9.75 10.97
N GLU A 49 -12.48 -10.06 10.36
CA GLU A 49 -13.79 -10.14 11.04
C GLU A 49 -14.23 -8.82 11.68
N MET A 50 -13.91 -7.70 11.03
CA MET A 50 -14.36 -6.37 11.43
C MET A 50 -15.36 -5.85 10.38
N ASP A 51 -16.49 -5.29 10.83
CA ASP A 51 -17.44 -4.64 9.92
C ASP A 51 -17.03 -3.17 9.69
N ALA A 52 -16.78 -2.83 8.42
CA ALA A 52 -16.43 -1.46 8.04
C ALA A 52 -17.51 -0.43 8.41
N ASN A 53 -18.78 -0.84 8.50
CA ASN A 53 -19.90 0.03 8.86
C ASN A 53 -19.88 0.43 10.34
N ASP A 54 -19.29 -0.36 11.22
CA ASP A 54 -19.18 -0.08 12.65
C ASP A 54 -18.27 1.12 12.93
N TYR A 55 -17.50 1.57 11.94
CA TYR A 55 -16.53 2.66 12.09
C TYR A 55 -17.00 3.99 11.51
N LYS A 56 -18.26 4.10 11.13
CA LYS A 56 -18.84 5.39 10.75
C LYS A 56 -18.75 6.37 11.92
N GLY A 57 -18.15 7.54 11.71
CA GLY A 57 -17.93 8.56 12.73
C GLY A 57 -16.82 8.25 13.75
N ARG A 58 -16.12 7.10 13.64
CA ARG A 58 -15.02 6.70 14.54
C ARG A 58 -13.83 6.08 13.81
N LEU A 59 -13.48 6.66 12.68
CA LEU A 59 -12.43 6.14 11.79
C LEU A 59 -11.05 6.00 12.45
N LEU A 60 -10.77 6.81 13.49
CA LEU A 60 -9.51 6.73 14.24
C LEU A 60 -9.36 5.44 15.04
N ASP A 61 -10.46 4.76 15.35
CA ASP A 61 -10.44 3.51 16.12
C ASP A 61 -10.01 2.31 15.24
N VAL A 62 -10.23 2.39 13.92
CA VAL A 62 -9.98 1.29 12.96
C VAL A 62 -8.60 0.70 13.16
N ARG A 63 -7.55 1.55 13.21
CA ARG A 63 -6.17 1.09 13.31
C ARG A 63 -5.91 0.27 14.57
N GLY A 64 -6.33 0.79 15.73
CA GLY A 64 -6.11 0.12 17.02
C GLY A 64 -6.92 -1.18 17.15
N ASP A 65 -8.14 -1.18 16.66
CA ASP A 65 -9.00 -2.35 16.70
C ASP A 65 -8.52 -3.42 15.71
N LEU A 66 -8.03 -3.04 14.54
CA LEU A 66 -7.43 -3.97 13.60
C LEU A 66 -6.16 -4.63 14.16
N GLN A 67 -5.32 -3.89 14.88
CA GLN A 67 -4.15 -4.45 15.57
C GLN A 67 -4.56 -5.52 16.59
N LYS A 68 -5.55 -5.24 17.42
CA LYS A 68 -6.09 -6.19 18.40
C LYS A 68 -6.69 -7.43 17.71
N GLN A 69 -7.46 -7.22 16.65
CA GLN A 69 -8.13 -8.29 15.93
C GLN A 69 -7.13 -9.19 15.19
N LYS A 70 -6.11 -8.61 14.56
CA LYS A 70 -5.00 -9.36 13.98
C LYS A 70 -4.29 -10.22 15.03
N ARG A 71 -4.01 -9.69 16.21
CA ARG A 71 -3.42 -10.46 17.33
C ARG A 71 -4.30 -11.63 17.74
N LYS A 72 -5.60 -11.39 17.88
CA LYS A 72 -6.58 -12.39 18.31
C LYS A 72 -6.70 -13.54 17.31
N LEU A 73 -6.81 -13.23 16.03
CA LEU A 73 -7.15 -14.19 14.99
C LEU A 73 -5.94 -14.76 14.23
N ALA A 74 -4.74 -14.20 14.43
CA ALA A 74 -3.55 -14.60 13.67
C ALA A 74 -3.35 -16.11 13.64
N LYS A 75 -3.31 -16.73 14.83
CA LYS A 75 -3.05 -18.17 14.96
C LYS A 75 -4.12 -19.03 14.29
N GLU A 76 -5.39 -18.66 14.41
CA GLU A 76 -6.52 -19.32 13.78
C GLU A 76 -6.42 -19.23 12.26
N LYS A 77 -6.06 -18.07 11.74
CA LYS A 77 -5.86 -17.83 10.32
C LYS A 77 -4.48 -18.28 9.79
N GLY A 78 -3.69 -18.98 10.62
CA GLY A 78 -2.42 -19.59 10.21
C GLY A 78 -1.21 -18.63 10.19
N TYR A 79 -1.33 -17.42 10.75
CA TYR A 79 -0.22 -16.47 10.86
C TYR A 79 0.46 -16.55 12.22
N ASP A 80 1.76 -16.30 12.25
CA ASP A 80 2.51 -16.04 13.48
C ASP A 80 2.95 -14.56 13.52
N PHE A 81 2.19 -13.75 14.23
CA PHE A 81 2.50 -12.35 14.45
C PHE A 81 3.13 -12.07 15.82
N SER A 82 3.56 -13.11 16.54
CA SER A 82 4.07 -12.99 17.91
C SER A 82 5.29 -12.06 18.03
N LYS A 83 6.11 -11.98 16.98
CA LYS A 83 7.34 -11.16 16.93
C LYS A 83 7.13 -9.79 16.32
N PHE A 84 5.95 -9.48 15.79
CA PHE A 84 5.66 -8.20 15.19
C PHE A 84 5.19 -7.18 16.24
N THR A 85 5.57 -5.93 16.06
CA THR A 85 4.99 -4.81 16.83
C THR A 85 3.59 -4.48 16.30
N ASP A 86 2.79 -3.75 17.07
CA ASP A 86 1.45 -3.36 16.62
C ASP A 86 1.51 -2.45 15.39
N THR A 87 2.49 -1.56 15.32
CA THR A 87 2.71 -0.70 14.14
C THR A 87 2.99 -1.55 12.89
N GLN A 88 3.78 -2.61 13.00
CA GLN A 88 4.05 -3.50 11.87
C GLN A 88 2.80 -4.23 11.36
N LEU A 89 1.76 -4.38 12.19
CA LEU A 89 0.51 -5.03 11.77
C LEU A 89 -0.37 -4.14 10.89
N THR A 90 -0.18 -2.82 10.90
CA THR A 90 -1.08 -1.87 10.24
C THR A 90 -0.37 -0.83 9.38
N ASP A 91 0.85 -0.44 9.73
CA ASP A 91 1.52 0.70 9.12
C ASP A 91 2.26 0.30 7.83
N HIS A 92 2.48 1.28 6.98
CA HIS A 92 3.22 1.09 5.75
C HIS A 92 4.71 1.32 6.03
N TYR A 93 5.47 0.25 6.00
CA TYR A 93 6.93 0.26 6.01
C TYR A 93 7.40 0.31 4.57
N HIS A 94 7.49 1.53 4.04
CA HIS A 94 7.86 1.76 2.66
C HIS A 94 9.37 1.99 2.52
N TYR A 95 10.02 1.12 1.78
CA TYR A 95 11.46 1.17 1.52
C TYR A 95 11.71 1.60 0.09
N THR A 96 12.70 2.48 -0.09
CA THR A 96 13.26 2.80 -1.39
C THR A 96 14.67 2.23 -1.47
N ILE A 97 14.89 1.37 -2.46
CA ILE A 97 16.17 0.74 -2.74
C ILE A 97 16.70 1.30 -4.05
N PHE A 98 17.73 2.12 -3.94
CA PHE A 98 18.40 2.66 -5.11
C PHE A 98 18.93 1.51 -6.00
N PRO A 99 18.84 1.60 -7.35
CA PRO A 99 18.46 2.81 -8.07
C PRO A 99 16.95 2.95 -8.37
N ASN A 100 16.14 1.89 -8.35
CA ASN A 100 14.87 1.91 -9.04
C ASN A 100 13.77 1.04 -8.43
N MET A 101 13.92 0.58 -7.18
CA MET A 101 12.92 -0.24 -6.51
C MET A 101 12.35 0.47 -5.30
N SER A 102 11.06 0.29 -5.06
CA SER A 102 10.46 0.57 -3.77
C SER A 102 9.41 -0.48 -3.40
N PHE A 103 9.20 -0.68 -2.13
CA PHE A 103 8.22 -1.65 -1.65
C PHE A 103 7.68 -1.30 -0.27
N SER A 104 6.40 -1.58 -0.10
CA SER A 104 5.73 -1.49 1.20
C SER A 104 5.53 -2.88 1.77
N VAL A 105 6.14 -3.16 2.91
CA VAL A 105 6.10 -4.48 3.56
C VAL A 105 5.00 -4.49 4.62
N LYS A 106 4.24 -5.58 4.66
CA LYS A 106 3.27 -5.93 5.69
C LYS A 106 3.51 -7.37 6.15
N PRO A 107 3.03 -7.78 7.35
CA PRO A 107 3.21 -9.15 7.82
C PRO A 107 2.58 -10.23 6.93
N ASP A 108 1.57 -9.85 6.16
CA ASP A 108 0.75 -10.71 5.31
C ASP A 108 1.02 -10.49 3.81
N GLY A 109 2.00 -9.66 3.46
CA GLY A 109 2.34 -9.44 2.05
C GLY A 109 3.20 -8.21 1.78
N MET A 110 3.34 -7.89 0.51
CA MET A 110 4.16 -6.77 0.07
C MET A 110 3.61 -6.18 -1.23
N GLN A 111 3.63 -4.87 -1.31
CA GLN A 111 3.47 -4.13 -2.54
C GLN A 111 4.88 -3.81 -3.07
N TRP A 112 5.18 -4.16 -4.30
CA TRP A 112 6.49 -3.95 -4.91
C TRP A 112 6.36 -3.10 -6.18
N LEU A 113 7.23 -2.13 -6.30
CA LEU A 113 7.28 -1.15 -7.38
C LEU A 113 8.68 -1.13 -7.97
N ARG A 114 8.78 -1.08 -9.31
CA ARG A 114 10.05 -0.92 -9.98
C ARG A 114 9.91 0.00 -11.19
N GLY A 115 10.72 1.07 -11.23
CA GLY A 115 10.88 1.90 -12.41
C GLY A 115 12.06 1.42 -13.27
N SER A 116 11.87 1.24 -14.56
CA SER A 116 12.94 0.88 -15.48
C SER A 116 12.98 1.89 -16.63
N PRO A 117 14.15 2.47 -16.96
CA PRO A 117 14.23 3.46 -18.03
C PRO A 117 13.89 2.82 -19.39
N HIS A 118 13.25 3.60 -20.26
CA HIS A 118 13.06 3.17 -21.63
C HIS A 118 14.43 3.10 -22.36
N PRO A 119 14.70 2.08 -23.18
CA PRO A 119 16.03 1.85 -23.76
C PRO A 119 16.57 3.00 -24.62
N THR A 120 15.70 3.75 -25.26
CA THR A 120 16.07 4.78 -26.25
C THR A 120 15.43 6.14 -26.05
N ASP A 121 14.47 6.26 -25.15
CA ASP A 121 13.74 7.51 -24.91
C ASP A 121 13.81 7.90 -23.44
N PRO A 122 14.63 8.89 -23.06
CA PRO A 122 14.80 9.29 -21.65
C PRO A 122 13.56 9.97 -21.03
N SER A 123 12.57 10.31 -21.84
CA SER A 123 11.29 10.84 -21.35
C SER A 123 10.28 9.76 -20.96
N LYS A 124 10.64 8.49 -21.13
CA LYS A 124 9.76 7.33 -20.87
C LYS A 124 10.39 6.35 -19.91
N CYS A 125 9.55 5.61 -19.23
CA CYS A 125 9.95 4.48 -18.39
C CYS A 125 8.92 3.36 -18.46
N TYR A 126 9.35 2.17 -18.07
CA TYR A 126 8.45 1.09 -17.69
C TYR A 126 8.26 1.14 -16.18
N PHE A 127 7.05 0.88 -15.74
CA PHE A 127 6.71 0.83 -14.33
C PHE A 127 6.05 -0.52 -14.03
N ASP A 128 6.74 -1.31 -13.25
CA ASP A 128 6.26 -2.61 -12.81
C ASP A 128 5.65 -2.49 -11.41
N TYR A 129 4.50 -3.11 -11.22
CA TYR A 129 3.74 -3.10 -9.99
C TYR A 129 3.25 -4.50 -9.64
N TRP A 130 3.60 -4.98 -8.45
CA TRP A 130 3.20 -6.29 -7.96
C TRP A 130 2.60 -6.21 -6.55
N PHE A 131 1.58 -7.04 -6.34
CA PHE A 131 1.16 -7.43 -5.00
C PHE A 131 1.62 -8.86 -4.73
N LEU A 132 2.38 -9.04 -3.65
CA LEU A 132 2.79 -10.34 -3.15
C LEU A 132 2.00 -10.60 -1.87
N THR A 133 1.29 -11.72 -1.82
CA THR A 133 0.47 -12.11 -0.67
C THR A 133 1.05 -13.37 -0.05
N LEU A 134 1.21 -13.36 1.28
CA LEU A 134 1.60 -14.55 2.03
C LEU A 134 0.35 -15.40 2.27
N PHE A 135 0.34 -16.62 1.77
CA PHE A 135 -0.71 -17.59 2.03
C PHE A 135 -0.29 -18.55 3.15
N PRO A 136 -0.92 -18.48 4.34
CA PRO A 136 -0.73 -19.47 5.37
C PRO A 136 -1.19 -20.85 4.89
N LYS A 137 -0.66 -21.90 5.53
CA LYS A 137 -1.07 -23.27 5.21
C LYS A 137 -2.57 -23.47 5.46
N GLY A 138 -3.28 -24.00 4.45
CA GLY A 138 -4.71 -24.28 4.53
C GLY A 138 -5.61 -23.15 4.06
N VAL A 139 -5.05 -22.01 3.63
CA VAL A 139 -5.83 -20.97 2.94
C VAL A 139 -6.12 -21.44 1.51
N GLU A 140 -7.38 -21.40 1.12
CA GLU A 140 -7.84 -21.78 -0.22
C GLU A 140 -8.28 -20.57 -1.05
N GLU A 141 -8.70 -19.48 -0.39
CA GLU A 141 -9.17 -18.25 -1.02
C GLU A 141 -8.60 -17.01 -0.35
N TYR A 142 -8.46 -15.95 -1.12
CA TYR A 142 -8.05 -14.62 -0.63
C TYR A 142 -8.76 -13.53 -1.43
N TYR A 143 -8.77 -12.31 -0.90
CA TYR A 143 -9.19 -11.14 -1.66
C TYR A 143 -8.03 -10.66 -2.54
N SER A 144 -8.17 -10.79 -3.86
CA SER A 144 -7.18 -10.29 -4.82
C SER A 144 -7.34 -8.80 -5.04
N PRO A 145 -6.35 -7.97 -4.68
CA PRO A 145 -6.39 -6.53 -4.97
C PRO A 145 -6.44 -6.22 -6.47
N MET A 146 -5.82 -7.07 -7.29
CA MET A 146 -5.80 -6.90 -8.75
C MET A 146 -7.15 -7.24 -9.39
N LEU A 147 -7.81 -8.30 -8.93
CA LEU A 147 -9.10 -8.73 -9.46
C LEU A 147 -10.28 -8.09 -8.73
N LYS A 148 -10.03 -7.38 -7.63
CA LYS A 148 -11.03 -6.74 -6.75
C LYS A 148 -12.15 -7.70 -6.29
N GLN A 149 -11.81 -8.97 -6.06
CA GLN A 149 -12.73 -10.03 -5.65
C GLN A 149 -12.05 -11.14 -4.86
N LYS A 150 -12.85 -11.97 -4.17
CA LYS A 150 -12.36 -13.23 -3.61
C LYS A 150 -11.96 -14.17 -4.73
N THR A 151 -10.82 -14.82 -4.58
CA THR A 151 -10.16 -15.61 -5.62
C THR A 151 -9.46 -16.79 -4.98
N SER A 152 -9.52 -17.97 -5.62
CA SER A 152 -8.71 -19.11 -5.18
C SER A 152 -7.22 -18.81 -5.29
N ILE A 153 -6.42 -19.34 -4.36
CA ILE A 153 -4.96 -19.22 -4.38
C ILE A 153 -4.34 -19.88 -5.64
N ASP A 154 -5.03 -20.84 -6.25
CA ASP A 154 -4.59 -21.53 -7.47
C ASP A 154 -4.93 -20.74 -8.74
N THR A 155 -5.67 -19.62 -8.62
CA THR A 155 -6.01 -18.79 -9.78
C THR A 155 -4.75 -18.08 -10.30
N GLN A 156 -4.42 -18.31 -11.55
CA GLN A 156 -3.37 -17.57 -12.22
C GLN A 156 -3.83 -16.11 -12.42
N ILE A 157 -3.22 -15.18 -11.70
CA ILE A 157 -3.48 -13.75 -11.87
C ILE A 157 -2.88 -13.30 -13.20
N PRO A 158 -3.64 -12.65 -14.09
CA PRO A 158 -3.13 -12.19 -15.36
C PRO A 158 -2.06 -11.12 -15.17
N HIS A 159 -0.98 -11.22 -15.95
CA HIS A 159 -0.05 -10.11 -16.11
C HIS A 159 -0.67 -9.11 -17.08
N VAL A 160 -1.05 -7.94 -16.58
CA VAL A 160 -1.62 -6.86 -17.38
C VAL A 160 -0.51 -5.92 -17.81
N GLN A 161 -0.45 -5.60 -19.11
CA GLN A 161 0.49 -4.65 -19.66
C GLN A 161 -0.26 -3.65 -20.55
N GLY A 162 0.05 -2.37 -20.41
CA GLY A 162 -0.60 -1.31 -21.18
C GLY A 162 -0.03 0.07 -20.86
N HIS A 163 -0.57 1.08 -21.49
CA HIS A 163 -0.26 2.46 -21.16
C HIS A 163 -0.85 2.84 -19.81
N TYR A 164 -0.16 3.68 -19.04
CA TYR A 164 -0.58 4.05 -17.67
C TYR A 164 -1.97 4.71 -17.58
N THR A 165 -2.48 5.26 -18.68
CA THR A 165 -3.83 5.83 -18.76
C THR A 165 -4.92 4.78 -19.02
N GLU A 166 -4.55 3.53 -19.29
CA GLU A 166 -5.44 2.45 -19.68
C GLU A 166 -5.49 1.32 -18.63
N VAL A 167 -4.41 1.19 -17.86
CA VAL A 167 -4.29 0.16 -16.83
C VAL A 167 -4.68 0.72 -15.46
N ASP A 168 -5.68 0.13 -14.83
CA ASP A 168 -6.05 0.47 -13.46
C ASP A 168 -5.05 -0.17 -12.48
N VAL A 169 -4.26 0.66 -11.84
CA VAL A 169 -3.29 0.28 -10.80
C VAL A 169 -3.75 0.62 -9.39
N GLY A 170 -5.03 0.95 -9.22
CA GLY A 170 -5.65 1.40 -7.98
C GLY A 170 -5.45 2.89 -7.71
N ASP A 171 -6.36 3.48 -6.95
CA ASP A 171 -6.49 4.93 -6.80
C ASP A 171 -5.19 5.61 -6.35
N GLY A 172 -4.50 5.07 -5.34
CA GLY A 172 -3.27 5.68 -4.81
C GLY A 172 -2.11 5.71 -5.82
N ILE A 173 -1.89 4.62 -6.54
CA ILE A 173 -0.81 4.58 -7.56
C ILE A 173 -1.22 5.36 -8.81
N SER A 174 -2.49 5.35 -9.17
CA SER A 174 -2.99 6.14 -10.31
C SER A 174 -2.82 7.65 -10.07
N GLU A 175 -3.01 8.12 -8.85
CA GLU A 175 -2.75 9.51 -8.44
C GLU A 175 -1.26 9.86 -8.59
N ASP A 176 -0.37 9.03 -8.08
CA ASP A 176 1.08 9.20 -8.19
C ASP A 176 1.54 9.25 -9.66
N VAL A 177 1.07 8.31 -10.47
CA VAL A 177 1.41 8.22 -11.90
C VAL A 177 0.93 9.46 -12.67
N ALA A 178 -0.23 10.03 -12.34
CA ALA A 178 -0.72 11.25 -12.95
C ALA A 178 0.20 12.45 -12.69
N ILE A 179 0.84 12.51 -11.52
CA ILE A 179 1.79 13.57 -11.14
C ILE A 179 3.11 13.44 -11.93
N TRP A 180 3.57 12.23 -12.25
CA TRP A 180 4.86 12.01 -12.91
C TRP A 180 4.98 12.73 -14.25
N THR A 181 3.92 12.82 -15.02
CA THR A 181 3.91 13.53 -16.30
C THR A 181 4.24 15.02 -16.13
N SER A 182 3.70 15.65 -15.11
CA SER A 182 3.97 17.06 -14.81
C SER A 182 5.37 17.26 -14.25
N GLN A 183 5.85 16.35 -13.41
CA GLN A 183 7.22 16.36 -12.90
C GLN A 183 8.24 16.22 -14.03
N GLN A 184 8.03 15.29 -14.98
CA GLN A 184 8.90 15.09 -16.14
C GLN A 184 8.97 16.35 -17.01
N LYS A 185 7.84 17.03 -17.22
CA LYS A 185 7.82 18.32 -17.94
C LYS A 185 8.60 19.39 -17.18
N GLY A 186 8.44 19.49 -15.86
CA GLY A 186 9.20 20.40 -15.02
C GLY A 186 10.70 20.18 -15.12
N LEU A 187 11.15 18.92 -15.05
CA LEU A 187 12.57 18.56 -15.21
C LEU A 187 13.13 18.95 -16.59
N SER A 188 12.31 18.89 -17.64
CA SER A 188 12.70 19.25 -19.00
C SER A 188 12.84 20.77 -19.22
N LEU A 189 12.24 21.59 -18.37
CA LEU A 189 12.23 23.05 -18.53
C LEU A 189 13.49 23.76 -18.03
N SER A 190 14.52 23.03 -17.61
CA SER A 190 15.82 23.59 -17.16
C SER A 190 15.74 24.64 -16.04
N LEU A 191 14.61 24.76 -15.36
CA LEU A 191 14.39 25.75 -14.29
C LEU A 191 14.91 25.28 -12.92
N ILE A 192 15.52 24.10 -12.86
CA ILE A 192 16.09 23.52 -11.63
C ILE A 192 17.63 23.68 -11.66
N HIS A 193 18.12 24.74 -12.23
CA HIS A 193 19.49 25.18 -12.06
C HIS A 193 19.53 26.31 -11.01
N ILE A 194 19.31 25.92 -9.78
CA ILE A 194 19.64 26.77 -8.64
C ILE A 194 20.82 26.15 -7.92
#